data_c03788cc10c3b726de784aeababf066b
#
_entry.id   c03788cc10c3b726de784aeababf066b
#
_cell.length_a   1.000
_cell.length_b   1.000
_cell.length_c   1.000
_cell.angle_alpha   90.00
_cell.angle_beta   90.00
_cell.angle_gamma   90.00
#
_symmetry.space_group_name_H-M   'P 1'
#
loop_
_entity.id
_entity.type
_entity.pdbx_description
1 polymer ?
#
loop_
_entity_poly.entity_id
_entity_poly.type
_entity_poly.pdbx_seq_one_letter_code
_entity_poly.pdbx_strand_id
1 'polypeptide(L)'
;MIKSILVPLNGMGSDRAALDAAKTVARSFGAKISGIHVRLDVNSALALMTRETSWRAEREENERSTNARAAFDQAFGAKQSAAVNAHWHEIEGFPLYEHAFHGRMHDLIVIARERQLPEYAAEILMRTGRPVLIAPPRASETVGESVLLAWNNSPESARALTAAMPMLLKAKKVLIACIPQSLDDEQETQQSLDELRDVLALHGLTAETRLLKQAQDNEANMLRDAAYGAGCDLIVMGGYGHSRVREYVFGGATRAMLNDCALPVLMFH
;
A
#
# COMPACT_ATOMS: atom_id res chain seq x y z
N MET A 1 13.74 -8.95 -3.74
CA MET A 1 14.34 -7.61 -3.97
C MET A 1 13.35 -6.79 -4.80
N ILE A 2 13.07 -5.53 -4.47
CA ILE A 2 12.15 -4.67 -5.21
C ILE A 2 12.91 -4.04 -6.37
N LYS A 3 12.53 -4.34 -7.63
CA LYS A 3 13.15 -3.83 -8.87
C LYS A 3 12.18 -3.06 -9.75
N SER A 4 10.89 -3.30 -9.59
CA SER A 4 9.85 -2.68 -10.40
C SER A 4 8.68 -2.23 -9.51
N ILE A 5 8.28 -0.97 -9.69
CA ILE A 5 7.19 -0.34 -8.94
C ILE A 5 6.16 0.18 -9.93
N LEU A 6 4.90 -0.22 -9.77
CA LEU A 6 3.78 0.39 -10.46
C LEU A 6 3.17 1.49 -9.62
N VAL A 7 2.89 2.63 -10.24
CA VAL A 7 2.10 3.73 -9.64
C VAL A 7 0.90 4.02 -10.52
N PRO A 8 -0.29 3.53 -10.17
CA PRO A 8 -1.53 3.96 -10.78
C PRO A 8 -1.77 5.45 -10.53
N LEU A 9 -2.10 6.20 -11.57
CA LEU A 9 -2.32 7.64 -11.52
C LEU A 9 -3.71 7.98 -12.03
N ASN A 10 -4.48 8.69 -11.22
CA ASN A 10 -5.89 8.97 -11.48
C ASN A 10 -6.18 10.43 -11.86
N GLY A 11 -5.13 11.27 -11.95
CA GLY A 11 -5.27 12.71 -12.21
C GLY A 11 -5.83 13.47 -11.03
N MET A 12 -5.73 12.91 -9.83
CA MET A 12 -6.18 13.56 -8.59
C MET A 12 -5.00 14.16 -7.82
N GLY A 13 -5.27 15.09 -6.93
CA GLY A 13 -4.23 15.72 -6.11
C GLY A 13 -3.45 14.75 -5.20
N SER A 14 -4.00 13.57 -4.95
CA SER A 14 -3.39 12.47 -4.21
C SER A 14 -2.27 11.75 -4.97
N ASP A 15 -2.23 11.80 -6.31
CA ASP A 15 -1.19 11.17 -7.14
C ASP A 15 0.22 11.55 -6.67
N ARG A 16 0.38 12.78 -6.23
CA ARG A 16 1.66 13.28 -5.72
C ARG A 16 2.18 12.46 -4.55
N ALA A 17 1.31 12.08 -3.60
CA ALA A 17 1.71 11.29 -2.44
C ALA A 17 2.20 9.87 -2.83
N ALA A 18 1.51 9.22 -3.80
CA ALA A 18 1.95 7.94 -4.33
C ALA A 18 3.30 8.03 -5.05
N LEU A 19 3.49 9.07 -5.87
CA LEU A 19 4.74 9.30 -6.59
C LEU A 19 5.91 9.59 -5.64
N ASP A 20 5.71 10.39 -4.60
CA ASP A 20 6.75 10.71 -3.61
C ASP A 20 7.12 9.46 -2.79
N ALA A 21 6.15 8.64 -2.36
CA ALA A 21 6.41 7.37 -1.67
C ALA A 21 7.14 6.37 -2.59
N ALA A 22 6.69 6.22 -3.84
CA ALA A 22 7.36 5.37 -4.83
C ALA A 22 8.80 5.81 -5.10
N LYS A 23 9.03 7.12 -5.18
CA LYS A 23 10.37 7.70 -5.35
C LYS A 23 11.30 7.39 -4.18
N THR A 24 10.79 7.48 -2.95
CA THR A 24 11.53 7.13 -1.74
C THR A 24 11.93 5.65 -1.74
N VAL A 25 10.99 4.75 -2.02
CA VAL A 25 11.26 3.31 -2.13
C VAL A 25 12.22 3.01 -3.29
N ALA A 26 12.00 3.61 -4.46
CA ALA A 26 12.83 3.38 -5.64
C ALA A 26 14.30 3.77 -5.40
N ARG A 27 14.54 4.87 -4.71
CA ARG A 27 15.91 5.28 -4.32
C ARG A 27 16.59 4.26 -3.42
N SER A 28 15.86 3.72 -2.44
CA SER A 28 16.39 2.70 -1.52
C SER A 28 16.78 1.40 -2.23
N PHE A 29 16.04 1.00 -3.27
CA PHE A 29 16.20 -0.30 -3.92
C PHE A 29 16.83 -0.25 -5.31
N GLY A 30 17.04 0.92 -5.88
CA GLY A 30 17.43 1.07 -7.28
C GLY A 30 16.34 0.52 -8.21
N ALA A 31 15.08 0.74 -7.85
CA ALA A 31 13.94 0.21 -8.59
C ALA A 31 13.50 1.15 -9.72
N LYS A 32 12.96 0.56 -10.80
CA LYS A 32 12.28 1.29 -11.88
C LYS A 32 10.84 1.60 -11.46
N ILE A 33 10.37 2.81 -11.79
CA ILE A 33 8.97 3.22 -11.60
C ILE A 33 8.26 3.24 -12.96
N SER A 34 7.06 2.65 -12.99
CA SER A 34 6.10 2.76 -14.08
C SER A 34 4.88 3.53 -13.57
N GLY A 35 4.74 4.80 -13.94
CA GLY A 35 3.50 5.57 -13.73
C GLY A 35 2.52 5.23 -14.84
N ILE A 36 1.35 4.71 -14.50
CA ILE A 36 0.32 4.35 -15.47
C ILE A 36 -0.96 5.16 -15.21
N HIS A 37 -1.37 5.92 -16.22
CA HIS A 37 -2.69 6.50 -16.29
C HIS A 37 -3.54 5.70 -17.28
N VAL A 38 -4.73 5.31 -16.86
CA VAL A 38 -5.70 4.59 -17.71
C VAL A 38 -6.83 5.53 -18.04
N ARG A 39 -6.88 5.94 -19.30
CA ARG A 39 -8.01 6.70 -19.83
C ARG A 39 -9.23 5.80 -19.96
N LEU A 40 -10.33 6.23 -19.39
CA LEU A 40 -11.58 5.50 -19.54
C LEU A 40 -11.93 5.41 -21.02
N ASP A 41 -12.16 4.21 -21.53
CA ASP A 41 -12.76 4.01 -22.87
C ASP A 41 -14.20 4.51 -22.86
N VAL A 42 -14.33 5.80 -23.16
CA VAL A 42 -15.61 6.51 -23.18
C VAL A 42 -16.54 5.91 -24.24
N ASN A 43 -16.00 5.42 -25.36
CA ASN A 43 -16.80 4.86 -26.44
C ASN A 43 -17.48 3.56 -26.02
N SER A 44 -16.79 2.69 -25.28
CA SER A 44 -17.38 1.47 -24.70
C SER A 44 -18.35 1.76 -23.56
N ALA A 45 -18.11 2.83 -22.79
CA ALA A 45 -19.01 3.25 -21.71
C ALA A 45 -20.23 4.03 -22.23
N LEU A 46 -20.10 4.73 -23.38
CA LEU A 46 -21.10 5.62 -23.95
C LEU A 46 -22.25 4.93 -24.70
N ALA A 47 -22.17 3.64 -24.98
CA ALA A 47 -23.26 2.92 -25.60
C ALA A 47 -24.62 3.04 -24.83
N LEU A 48 -24.57 3.56 -23.60
CA LEU A 48 -25.68 3.75 -22.68
C LEU A 48 -25.93 5.22 -22.26
N MET A 49 -25.14 6.20 -22.79
CA MET A 49 -25.21 7.59 -22.34
C MET A 49 -25.75 8.55 -23.39
N THR A 50 -26.31 9.68 -22.92
CA THR A 50 -26.76 10.78 -23.83
C THR A 50 -25.55 11.58 -24.32
N ARG A 51 -25.72 12.32 -25.44
CA ARG A 51 -24.64 13.14 -26.05
C ARG A 51 -24.06 14.19 -25.10
N GLU A 52 -24.85 14.72 -24.17
CA GLU A 52 -24.43 15.71 -23.20
C GLU A 52 -23.55 15.11 -22.08
N THR A 53 -23.89 13.88 -21.66
CA THR A 53 -23.12 13.15 -20.64
C THR A 53 -21.77 12.66 -21.19
N SER A 54 -21.71 12.32 -22.48
CA SER A 54 -20.46 11.91 -23.13
C SER A 54 -19.44 13.03 -23.21
N TRP A 55 -19.84 14.22 -23.61
CA TRP A 55 -18.96 15.39 -23.72
C TRP A 55 -18.37 15.81 -22.37
N ARG A 56 -19.16 15.74 -21.29
CA ARG A 56 -18.64 16.01 -19.93
C ARG A 56 -17.63 14.96 -19.48
N ALA A 57 -17.93 13.69 -19.71
CA ALA A 57 -17.03 12.59 -19.37
C ALA A 57 -15.68 12.68 -20.10
N GLU A 58 -15.71 12.99 -21.40
CA GLU A 58 -14.48 13.21 -22.18
C GLU A 58 -13.66 14.39 -21.66
N ARG A 59 -14.31 15.47 -21.30
CA ARG A 59 -13.62 16.65 -20.76
C ARG A 59 -12.99 16.35 -19.40
N GLU A 60 -13.72 15.73 -18.50
CA GLU A 60 -13.21 15.33 -17.19
C GLU A 60 -12.04 14.36 -17.33
N GLU A 61 -12.12 13.40 -18.27
CA GLU A 61 -11.05 12.46 -18.51
C GLU A 61 -9.80 13.13 -19.09
N ASN A 62 -9.95 14.07 -20.01
CA ASN A 62 -8.84 14.86 -20.54
C ASN A 62 -8.16 15.71 -19.44
N GLU A 63 -8.95 16.28 -18.53
CA GLU A 63 -8.41 17.01 -17.36
C GLU A 63 -7.65 16.06 -16.43
N ARG A 64 -8.16 14.87 -16.17
CA ARG A 64 -7.49 13.84 -15.36
C ARG A 64 -6.17 13.39 -15.99
N SER A 65 -6.17 13.07 -17.28
CA SER A 65 -4.95 12.69 -18.01
C SER A 65 -3.89 13.80 -17.94
N THR A 66 -4.29 15.05 -18.17
CA THR A 66 -3.39 16.20 -18.08
C THR A 66 -2.81 16.36 -16.68
N ASN A 67 -3.65 16.23 -15.65
CA ASN A 67 -3.22 16.36 -14.26
C ASN A 67 -2.29 15.22 -13.84
N ALA A 68 -2.60 13.97 -14.22
CA ALA A 68 -1.77 12.80 -13.93
C ALA A 68 -0.39 12.94 -14.56
N ARG A 69 -0.35 13.35 -15.83
CA ARG A 69 0.90 13.62 -16.54
C ARG A 69 1.71 14.74 -15.88
N ALA A 70 1.07 15.84 -15.54
CA ALA A 70 1.73 16.97 -14.87
C ALA A 70 2.30 16.56 -13.49
N ALA A 71 1.57 15.76 -12.71
CA ALA A 71 2.06 15.24 -11.42
C ALA A 71 3.30 14.35 -11.62
N PHE A 72 3.28 13.47 -12.63
CA PHE A 72 4.40 12.61 -12.96
C PHE A 72 5.63 13.43 -13.40
N ASP A 73 5.46 14.37 -14.32
CA ASP A 73 6.55 15.22 -14.82
C ASP A 73 7.13 16.12 -13.72
N GLN A 74 6.30 16.59 -12.77
CA GLN A 74 6.75 17.32 -11.60
C GLN A 74 7.58 16.44 -10.66
N ALA A 75 7.21 15.17 -10.48
CA ALA A 75 7.94 14.24 -9.63
C ALA A 75 9.26 13.77 -10.24
N PHE A 76 9.31 13.57 -11.56
CA PHE A 76 10.42 12.92 -12.27
C PHE A 76 11.00 13.71 -13.45
N GLY A 77 10.56 14.94 -13.74
CA GLY A 77 11.04 15.77 -14.84
C GLY A 77 12.55 16.05 -14.79
N ALA A 78 13.13 16.48 -15.90
CA ALA A 78 14.57 16.49 -16.22
C ALA A 78 15.54 17.07 -15.16
N LYS A 79 15.07 17.92 -14.26
CA LYS A 79 15.90 18.48 -13.16
C LYS A 79 15.97 17.57 -11.92
N GLN A 80 15.10 16.54 -11.80
CA GLN A 80 15.00 15.66 -10.63
C GLN A 80 15.34 14.20 -10.94
N SER A 81 15.51 13.84 -12.19
CA SER A 81 15.50 12.47 -12.70
C SER A 81 16.83 11.73 -12.66
N ALA A 82 17.95 12.36 -12.28
CA ALA A 82 19.26 11.68 -12.32
C ALA A 82 19.39 10.47 -11.35
N ALA A 83 18.46 10.30 -10.41
CA ALA A 83 18.56 9.29 -9.35
C ALA A 83 17.51 8.16 -9.42
N VAL A 84 16.45 8.29 -10.23
CA VAL A 84 15.36 7.32 -10.30
C VAL A 84 14.92 7.09 -11.74
N ASN A 85 14.93 5.83 -12.18
CA ASN A 85 14.45 5.44 -13.51
C ASN A 85 12.93 5.37 -13.50
N ALA A 86 12.24 6.36 -14.08
CA ALA A 86 10.79 6.45 -14.11
C ALA A 86 10.26 6.60 -15.55
N HIS A 87 9.20 5.86 -15.86
CA HIS A 87 8.56 5.86 -17.16
C HIS A 87 7.06 6.11 -17.01
N TRP A 88 6.54 6.94 -17.89
CA TRP A 88 5.12 7.22 -18.04
C TRP A 88 4.49 6.31 -19.09
N HIS A 89 3.31 5.81 -18.77
CA HIS A 89 2.44 5.06 -19.68
C HIS A 89 1.03 5.63 -19.62
N GLU A 90 0.42 5.83 -20.76
CA GLU A 90 -0.99 6.15 -20.91
C GLU A 90 -1.61 5.08 -21.80
N ILE A 91 -2.69 4.47 -21.32
CA ILE A 91 -3.41 3.41 -22.01
C ILE A 91 -4.91 3.68 -21.94
N GLU A 92 -5.68 3.11 -22.86
CA GLU A 92 -7.14 3.15 -22.81
C GLU A 92 -7.69 1.86 -22.23
N GLY A 93 -8.77 1.97 -21.43
CA GLY A 93 -9.40 0.81 -20.85
C GLY A 93 -10.23 1.12 -19.60
N PHE A 94 -10.46 0.09 -18.80
CA PHE A 94 -11.12 0.23 -17.50
C PHE A 94 -10.06 0.35 -16.40
N PRO A 95 -9.94 1.50 -15.71
CA PRO A 95 -8.82 1.79 -14.81
C PRO A 95 -8.50 0.68 -13.82
N LEU A 96 -9.50 0.15 -13.11
CA LEU A 96 -9.28 -0.89 -12.12
C LEU A 96 -8.74 -2.18 -12.76
N TYR A 97 -9.28 -2.58 -13.91
CA TYR A 97 -8.86 -3.79 -14.61
C TYR A 97 -7.41 -3.67 -15.11
N GLU A 98 -7.11 -2.57 -15.79
CA GLU A 98 -5.77 -2.35 -16.36
C GLU A 98 -4.70 -2.17 -15.27
N HIS A 99 -5.02 -1.41 -14.21
CA HIS A 99 -4.09 -1.28 -13.09
C HIS A 99 -3.82 -2.62 -12.41
N ALA A 100 -4.84 -3.47 -12.24
CA ALA A 100 -4.67 -4.81 -11.69
C ALA A 100 -3.88 -5.73 -12.64
N PHE A 101 -4.17 -5.68 -13.95
CA PHE A 101 -3.46 -6.47 -14.96
C PHE A 101 -1.98 -6.14 -14.99
N HIS A 102 -1.64 -4.86 -15.13
CA HIS A 102 -0.24 -4.41 -15.15
C HIS A 102 0.45 -4.57 -13.79
N GLY A 103 -0.31 -4.43 -12.68
CA GLY A 103 0.21 -4.61 -11.33
C GLY A 103 0.83 -5.99 -11.09
N ARG A 104 0.28 -7.04 -11.70
CA ARG A 104 0.79 -8.42 -11.57
C ARG A 104 2.24 -8.59 -12.04
N MET A 105 2.71 -7.72 -12.92
CA MET A 105 4.06 -7.77 -13.50
C MET A 105 5.10 -6.96 -12.71
N HIS A 106 4.68 -6.30 -11.62
CA HIS A 106 5.57 -5.47 -10.80
C HIS A 106 5.80 -6.11 -9.42
N ASP A 107 6.91 -5.75 -8.77
CA ASP A 107 7.25 -6.27 -7.45
C ASP A 107 6.44 -5.56 -6.34
N LEU A 108 6.06 -4.31 -6.59
CA LEU A 108 5.35 -3.46 -5.64
C LEU A 108 4.38 -2.55 -6.40
N ILE A 109 3.21 -2.35 -5.86
CA ILE A 109 2.26 -1.33 -6.31
C ILE A 109 2.20 -0.24 -5.26
N VAL A 110 2.28 1.01 -5.66
CA VAL A 110 2.16 2.16 -4.76
C VAL A 110 0.95 2.98 -5.15
N ILE A 111 -0.02 3.11 -4.25
CA ILE A 111 -1.23 3.89 -4.45
C ILE A 111 -1.35 4.98 -3.40
N ALA A 112 -1.97 6.08 -3.77
CA ALA A 112 -2.33 7.11 -2.80
C ALA A 112 -3.53 6.66 -1.96
N ARG A 113 -3.55 7.04 -0.70
CA ARG A 113 -4.72 6.87 0.13
C ARG A 113 -5.78 7.90 -0.26
N GLU A 114 -6.90 7.41 -0.74
CA GLU A 114 -8.06 8.22 -1.08
C GLU A 114 -9.25 7.83 -0.21
N ARG A 115 -9.73 8.79 0.59
CA ARG A 115 -10.89 8.56 1.47
C ARG A 115 -12.17 8.24 0.71
N GLN A 116 -12.25 8.67 -0.55
CA GLN A 116 -13.45 8.52 -1.37
C GLN A 116 -13.48 7.18 -2.13
N LEU A 117 -12.36 6.44 -2.19
CA LEU A 117 -12.22 5.21 -2.95
C LEU A 117 -11.51 4.10 -2.17
N PRO A 118 -11.90 3.77 -0.94
CA PRO A 118 -11.26 2.67 -0.20
C PRO A 118 -11.45 1.32 -0.91
N GLU A 119 -12.54 1.17 -1.68
CA GLU A 119 -12.82 -0.01 -2.49
C GLU A 119 -11.77 -0.20 -3.59
N TYR A 120 -11.25 0.87 -4.16
CA TYR A 120 -10.20 0.78 -5.19
C TYR A 120 -8.93 0.14 -4.62
N ALA A 121 -8.47 0.58 -3.45
CA ALA A 121 -7.29 0.01 -2.79
C ALA A 121 -7.50 -1.49 -2.47
N ALA A 122 -8.70 -1.84 -2.00
CA ALA A 122 -9.10 -3.20 -1.72
C ALA A 122 -9.07 -4.09 -2.97
N GLU A 123 -9.65 -3.61 -4.07
CA GLU A 123 -9.69 -4.35 -5.33
C GLU A 123 -8.28 -4.54 -5.93
N ILE A 124 -7.42 -3.53 -5.87
CA ILE A 124 -6.01 -3.65 -6.29
C ILE A 124 -5.31 -4.71 -5.44
N LEU A 125 -5.46 -4.68 -4.12
CA LEU A 125 -4.87 -5.65 -3.21
C LEU A 125 -5.33 -7.08 -3.52
N MET A 126 -6.63 -7.28 -3.72
CA MET A 126 -7.23 -8.60 -3.97
C MET A 126 -6.92 -9.16 -5.37
N ARG A 127 -6.78 -8.29 -6.38
CA ARG A 127 -6.69 -8.73 -7.79
C ARG A 127 -5.28 -8.88 -8.31
N THR A 128 -4.29 -8.31 -7.62
CA THR A 128 -2.92 -8.26 -8.15
C THR A 128 -2.04 -9.41 -7.68
N GLY A 129 -2.29 -9.96 -6.47
CA GLY A 129 -1.37 -10.90 -5.84
C GLY A 129 0.02 -10.29 -5.62
N ARG A 130 0.09 -8.98 -5.43
CA ARG A 130 1.31 -8.22 -5.18
C ARG A 130 1.16 -7.35 -3.93
N PRO A 131 2.27 -7.06 -3.23
CA PRO A 131 2.22 -6.13 -2.12
C PRO A 131 1.81 -4.73 -2.61
N VAL A 132 0.95 -4.09 -1.84
CA VAL A 132 0.44 -2.75 -2.12
C VAL A 132 0.88 -1.82 -0.99
N LEU A 133 1.64 -0.79 -1.34
CA LEU A 133 2.01 0.30 -0.43
C LEU A 133 0.99 1.43 -0.59
N ILE A 134 0.30 1.74 0.49
CA ILE A 134 -0.69 2.82 0.55
C ILE A 134 -0.02 4.04 1.15
N ALA A 135 0.18 5.05 0.32
CA ALA A 135 0.83 6.31 0.70
C ALA A 135 -0.16 7.25 1.39
N PRO A 136 0.17 7.81 2.56
CA PRO A 136 -0.64 8.83 3.20
C PRO A 136 -0.60 10.15 2.39
N PRO A 137 -1.54 11.08 2.59
CA PRO A 137 -1.59 12.35 1.86
C PRO A 137 -0.35 13.23 2.06
N ARG A 138 0.34 13.07 3.16
CA ARG A 138 1.62 13.76 3.42
C ARG A 138 2.76 12.82 3.12
N ALA A 139 3.69 13.25 2.29
CA ALA A 139 4.89 12.49 2.00
C ALA A 139 5.71 12.26 3.28
N SER A 140 6.18 11.03 3.45
CA SER A 140 7.16 10.69 4.47
C SER A 140 8.56 10.87 3.86
N GLU A 141 9.50 11.41 4.64
CA GLU A 141 10.90 11.53 4.19
C GLU A 141 11.55 10.18 3.99
N THR A 142 11.15 9.21 4.82
CA THR A 142 11.61 7.82 4.78
C THR A 142 10.43 6.86 4.69
N VAL A 143 10.65 5.67 4.15
CA VAL A 143 9.68 4.57 4.10
C VAL A 143 10.44 3.26 4.33
N GLY A 144 10.24 2.64 5.49
CA GLY A 144 10.82 1.36 5.85
C GLY A 144 12.19 1.46 6.52
N GLU A 145 12.57 2.60 7.07
CA GLU A 145 13.73 2.69 7.97
C GLU A 145 13.41 2.18 9.38
N SER A 146 12.20 2.41 9.86
CA SER A 146 11.68 1.89 11.12
C SER A 146 10.29 1.29 10.89
N VAL A 147 10.18 -0.03 10.99
CA VAL A 147 9.01 -0.78 10.55
C VAL A 147 8.27 -1.38 11.73
N LEU A 148 6.95 -1.17 11.79
CA LEU A 148 6.06 -2.00 12.58
C LEU A 148 5.49 -3.12 11.71
N LEU A 149 5.77 -4.38 12.08
CA LEU A 149 5.14 -5.57 11.51
C LEU A 149 3.96 -5.99 12.40
N ALA A 150 2.75 -5.83 11.91
CA ALA A 150 1.54 -6.33 12.57
C ALA A 150 1.41 -7.83 12.31
N TRP A 151 1.49 -8.62 13.36
CA TRP A 151 1.47 -10.07 13.33
C TRP A 151 0.24 -10.62 14.05
N ASN A 152 -0.44 -11.58 13.45
CA ASN A 152 -1.56 -12.29 14.07
C ASN A 152 -1.56 -13.79 13.69
N ASN A 153 -0.40 -14.30 13.25
CA ASN A 153 -0.21 -15.70 12.84
C ASN A 153 -1.18 -16.19 11.74
N SER A 154 -1.73 -15.27 10.93
CA SER A 154 -2.58 -15.62 9.80
C SER A 154 -1.78 -15.83 8.52
N PRO A 155 -2.33 -16.56 7.52
CA PRO A 155 -1.71 -16.67 6.20
C PRO A 155 -1.44 -15.33 5.55
N GLU A 156 -2.28 -14.31 5.77
CA GLU A 156 -2.15 -12.96 5.23
C GLU A 156 -0.98 -12.23 5.89
N SER A 157 -0.82 -12.34 7.21
CA SER A 157 0.34 -11.75 7.92
C SER A 157 1.65 -12.43 7.49
N ALA A 158 1.64 -13.75 7.27
CA ALA A 158 2.81 -14.48 6.77
C ALA A 158 3.18 -14.07 5.34
N ARG A 159 2.19 -13.88 4.47
CA ARG A 159 2.42 -13.34 3.12
C ARG A 159 2.96 -11.91 3.15
N ALA A 160 2.38 -11.06 3.99
CA ALA A 160 2.83 -9.68 4.16
C ALA A 160 4.28 -9.62 4.68
N LEU A 161 4.62 -10.45 5.66
CA LEU A 161 6.01 -10.60 6.12
C LEU A 161 6.95 -10.97 4.97
N THR A 162 6.61 -12.02 4.20
CA THR A 162 7.44 -12.47 3.06
C THR A 162 7.62 -11.37 2.03
N ALA A 163 6.56 -10.65 1.69
CA ALA A 163 6.60 -9.52 0.76
C ALA A 163 7.43 -8.34 1.29
N ALA A 164 7.40 -8.10 2.60
CA ALA A 164 8.13 -7.02 3.26
C ALA A 164 9.61 -7.34 3.51
N MET A 165 10.04 -8.60 3.43
CA MET A 165 11.43 -9.00 3.73
C MET A 165 12.49 -8.09 3.08
N PRO A 166 12.38 -7.67 1.81
CA PRO A 166 13.36 -6.75 1.24
C PRO A 166 13.48 -5.42 1.98
N MET A 167 12.37 -4.90 2.53
CA MET A 167 12.34 -3.67 3.32
C MET A 167 12.87 -3.92 4.73
N LEU A 168 12.41 -5.00 5.38
CA LEU A 168 12.84 -5.38 6.73
C LEU A 168 14.35 -5.57 6.84
N LEU A 169 14.98 -6.22 5.83
CA LEU A 169 16.42 -6.41 5.76
C LEU A 169 17.22 -5.10 5.63
N LYS A 170 16.59 -4.00 5.26
CA LYS A 170 17.20 -2.67 5.18
C LYS A 170 16.81 -1.78 6.36
N ALA A 171 15.82 -2.17 7.13
CA ALA A 171 15.32 -1.38 8.24
C ALA A 171 16.39 -1.25 9.35
N LYS A 172 16.44 -0.06 9.93
CA LYS A 172 17.27 0.22 11.12
C LYS A 172 16.61 -0.34 12.38
N LYS A 173 15.28 -0.41 12.38
CA LYS A 173 14.46 -0.89 13.50
C LYS A 173 13.27 -1.69 12.97
N VAL A 174 13.02 -2.84 13.60
CA VAL A 174 11.82 -3.66 13.35
C VAL A 174 11.13 -3.91 14.68
N LEU A 175 9.86 -3.56 14.76
CA LEU A 175 8.97 -3.84 15.86
C LEU A 175 7.89 -4.82 15.38
N ILE A 176 7.84 -6.01 15.96
CA ILE A 176 6.76 -6.96 15.74
C ILE A 176 5.69 -6.70 16.78
N ALA A 177 4.49 -6.38 16.37
CA ALA A 177 3.37 -6.11 17.27
C ALA A 177 2.22 -7.08 17.01
N CYS A 178 1.67 -7.65 18.08
CA CYS A 178 0.48 -8.50 18.03
C CYS A 178 -0.54 -8.04 19.05
N ILE A 179 -1.82 -8.19 18.69
CA ILE A 179 -2.98 -7.97 19.56
C ILE A 179 -3.58 -9.33 19.81
N PRO A 180 -3.61 -9.85 21.06
CA PRO A 180 -4.25 -11.12 21.36
C PRO A 180 -5.77 -11.00 21.14
N GLN A 181 -6.40 -12.08 20.71
CA GLN A 181 -7.84 -12.08 20.44
C GLN A 181 -8.65 -12.11 21.75
N SER A 182 -8.09 -12.73 22.78
CA SER A 182 -8.64 -12.75 24.14
C SER A 182 -7.53 -12.67 25.18
N LEU A 183 -7.89 -12.47 26.45
CA LEU A 183 -6.93 -12.49 27.56
C LEU A 183 -6.31 -13.88 27.76
N ASP A 184 -7.04 -14.94 27.42
CA ASP A 184 -6.56 -16.32 27.55
C ASP A 184 -5.50 -16.66 26.50
N ASP A 185 -5.43 -15.89 25.38
CA ASP A 185 -4.52 -16.12 24.28
C ASP A 185 -3.16 -15.37 24.43
N GLU A 186 -2.97 -14.60 25.51
CA GLU A 186 -1.76 -13.78 25.69
C GLU A 186 -0.48 -14.63 25.70
N GLN A 187 -0.48 -15.79 26.34
CA GLN A 187 0.68 -16.66 26.41
C GLN A 187 1.03 -17.27 25.06
N GLU A 188 0.04 -17.77 24.33
CA GLU A 188 0.21 -18.33 22.99
C GLU A 188 0.66 -17.25 22.01
N THR A 189 0.08 -16.05 22.10
CA THR A 189 0.45 -14.90 21.29
C THR A 189 1.90 -14.47 21.55
N GLN A 190 2.33 -14.44 22.83
CA GLN A 190 3.71 -14.11 23.16
C GLN A 190 4.68 -15.17 22.63
N GLN A 191 4.35 -16.45 22.74
CA GLN A 191 5.15 -17.53 22.18
C GLN A 191 5.29 -17.38 20.65
N SER A 192 4.20 -17.10 19.93
CA SER A 192 4.23 -16.87 18.48
C SER A 192 5.10 -15.68 18.08
N LEU A 193 5.11 -14.60 18.88
CA LEU A 193 6.00 -13.45 18.68
C LEU A 193 7.47 -13.82 18.86
N ASP A 194 7.79 -14.62 19.88
CA ASP A 194 9.15 -15.05 20.18
C ASP A 194 9.68 -16.01 19.11
N GLU A 195 8.85 -16.96 18.67
CA GLU A 195 9.16 -17.86 17.56
C GLU A 195 9.41 -17.08 16.25
N LEU A 196 8.56 -16.10 15.94
CA LEU A 196 8.76 -15.26 14.76
C LEU A 196 10.03 -14.44 14.85
N ARG A 197 10.34 -13.84 16.00
CA ARG A 197 11.60 -13.10 16.22
C ARG A 197 12.80 -14.02 15.95
N ASP A 198 12.76 -15.24 16.45
CA ASP A 198 13.86 -16.19 16.30
C ASP A 198 14.02 -16.64 14.84
N VAL A 199 12.90 -16.82 14.10
CA VAL A 199 12.93 -17.07 12.64
C VAL A 199 13.53 -15.88 11.90
N LEU A 200 13.17 -14.63 12.25
CA LEU A 200 13.75 -13.44 11.63
C LEU A 200 15.24 -13.29 11.92
N ALA A 201 15.69 -13.73 13.09
CA ALA A 201 17.11 -13.74 13.43
C ALA A 201 17.94 -14.66 12.50
N LEU A 202 17.36 -15.75 11.98
CA LEU A 202 18.02 -16.60 10.97
C LEU A 202 18.30 -15.84 9.66
N HIS A 203 17.52 -14.79 9.37
CA HIS A 203 17.72 -13.90 8.23
C HIS A 203 18.61 -12.68 8.56
N GLY A 204 19.21 -12.65 9.76
CA GLY A 204 20.06 -11.54 10.21
C GLY A 204 19.29 -10.32 10.67
N LEU A 205 17.99 -10.45 10.94
CA LEU A 205 17.14 -9.36 11.44
C LEU A 205 17.11 -9.36 12.97
N THR A 206 17.32 -8.19 13.55
CA THR A 206 17.03 -7.96 14.97
C THR A 206 15.70 -7.24 15.10
N ALA A 207 14.75 -7.85 15.80
CA ALA A 207 13.42 -7.30 15.99
C ALA A 207 13.05 -7.22 17.48
N GLU A 208 12.40 -6.12 17.87
CA GLU A 208 11.70 -6.01 19.13
C GLU A 208 10.31 -6.65 19.00
N THR A 209 9.82 -7.29 20.05
CA THR A 209 8.45 -7.82 20.10
C THR A 209 7.60 -7.01 21.08
N ARG A 210 6.33 -6.81 20.76
CA ARG A 210 5.39 -6.12 21.63
C ARG A 210 4.02 -6.75 21.57
N LEU A 211 3.57 -7.26 22.69
CA LEU A 211 2.19 -7.65 22.89
C LEU A 211 1.37 -6.37 23.20
N LEU A 212 0.40 -6.06 22.38
CA LEU A 212 -0.49 -4.92 22.60
C LEU A 212 -1.69 -5.42 23.41
N LYS A 213 -1.82 -4.92 24.64
CA LYS A 213 -2.95 -5.32 25.50
C LYS A 213 -4.25 -4.82 24.89
N GLN A 214 -5.23 -5.71 24.81
CA GLN A 214 -6.56 -5.39 24.32
C GLN A 214 -7.16 -4.24 25.16
N ALA A 215 -7.27 -3.08 24.53
CA ALA A 215 -7.99 -1.94 25.08
C ALA A 215 -9.41 -1.93 24.51
N GLN A 216 -10.31 -1.09 25.06
CA GLN A 216 -11.63 -0.85 24.45
C GLN A 216 -11.56 -0.16 23.08
N ASP A 217 -10.37 -0.06 22.52
CA ASP A 217 -10.09 0.64 21.29
C ASP A 217 -10.02 -0.33 20.10
N ASN A 218 -10.14 0.23 18.91
CA ASN A 218 -10.10 -0.52 17.67
C ASN A 218 -8.64 -0.95 17.38
N GLU A 219 -8.43 -2.18 16.91
CA GLU A 219 -7.11 -2.78 16.58
C GLU A 219 -6.24 -1.85 15.72
N ALA A 220 -6.84 -1.14 14.76
CA ALA A 220 -6.11 -0.21 13.91
C ALA A 220 -5.52 0.97 14.68
N ASN A 221 -6.26 1.49 15.68
CA ASN A 221 -5.75 2.54 16.56
C ASN A 221 -4.58 2.03 17.38
N MET A 222 -4.71 0.85 17.98
CA MET A 222 -3.65 0.24 18.77
C MET A 222 -2.36 0.04 17.97
N LEU A 223 -2.46 -0.44 16.73
CA LEU A 223 -1.30 -0.60 15.84
C LEU A 223 -0.70 0.74 15.45
N ARG A 224 -1.52 1.75 15.15
CA ARG A 224 -1.04 3.10 14.82
C ARG A 224 -0.32 3.73 15.99
N ASP A 225 -0.89 3.66 17.20
CA ASP A 225 -0.30 4.23 18.40
C ASP A 225 1.02 3.53 18.76
N ALA A 226 1.08 2.22 18.60
CA ALA A 226 2.31 1.46 18.76
C ALA A 226 3.38 1.87 17.74
N ALA A 227 2.98 2.10 16.47
CA ALA A 227 3.89 2.55 15.42
C ALA A 227 4.41 3.97 15.69
N TYR A 228 3.52 4.90 16.05
CA TYR A 228 3.90 6.28 16.38
C TYR A 228 4.80 6.32 17.62
N GLY A 229 4.42 5.61 18.69
CA GLY A 229 5.21 5.56 19.93
C GLY A 229 6.60 4.94 19.75
N ALA A 230 6.76 4.08 18.74
CA ALA A 230 8.05 3.48 18.39
C ALA A 230 8.84 4.29 17.35
N GLY A 231 8.27 5.37 16.80
CA GLY A 231 8.89 6.17 15.74
C GLY A 231 8.98 5.42 14.41
N CYS A 232 8.01 4.54 14.11
CA CYS A 232 7.98 3.83 12.85
C CYS A 232 7.56 4.74 11.69
N ASP A 233 8.09 4.48 10.50
CA ASP A 233 7.78 5.17 9.25
C ASP A 233 7.07 4.28 8.23
N LEU A 234 6.80 3.02 8.61
CA LEU A 234 6.05 2.04 7.81
C LEU A 234 5.32 1.08 8.74
N ILE A 235 4.08 0.77 8.41
CA ILE A 235 3.34 -0.37 8.97
C ILE A 235 3.24 -1.46 7.91
N VAL A 236 3.58 -2.69 8.25
CA VAL A 236 3.40 -3.90 7.42
C VAL A 236 2.31 -4.75 8.04
N MET A 237 1.30 -5.13 7.28
CA MET A 237 0.21 -5.97 7.77
C MET A 237 -0.41 -6.83 6.67
N GLY A 238 -0.99 -7.95 7.06
CA GLY A 238 -1.90 -8.69 6.20
C GLY A 238 -3.18 -7.89 5.93
N GLY A 239 -3.71 -8.02 4.75
CA GLY A 239 -5.01 -7.45 4.40
C GLY A 239 -6.07 -8.55 4.29
N TYR A 240 -7.26 -8.31 4.85
CA TYR A 240 -8.43 -9.20 4.70
C TYR A 240 -8.27 -10.64 5.20
N GLY A 241 -7.53 -10.85 6.30
CA GLY A 241 -7.45 -12.12 7.02
C GLY A 241 -8.66 -12.35 7.92
N HIS A 242 -8.94 -13.62 8.20
CA HIS A 242 -10.01 -14.17 9.05
C HIS A 242 -11.47 -13.91 8.65
N SER A 243 -12.05 -15.01 8.19
CA SER A 243 -13.47 -15.33 8.23
C SER A 243 -14.40 -14.44 7.42
N ARG A 244 -14.25 -14.27 6.15
CA ARG A 244 -15.50 -13.91 5.41
C ARG A 244 -15.30 -13.98 3.88
N VAL A 245 -15.14 -15.21 3.43
CA VAL A 245 -15.22 -15.60 2.01
C VAL A 245 -16.61 -15.36 1.41
N ARG A 246 -17.56 -14.78 2.13
CA ARG A 246 -18.95 -14.78 1.63
C ARG A 246 -19.66 -13.43 1.47
N GLU A 247 -19.16 -12.36 2.01
CA GLU A 247 -19.75 -11.04 1.74
C GLU A 247 -18.66 -9.98 1.84
N TYR A 248 -18.67 -8.97 1.00
CA TYR A 248 -17.81 -7.78 0.94
C TYR A 248 -17.73 -6.99 2.28
N VAL A 249 -17.49 -7.67 3.38
CA VAL A 249 -17.32 -7.05 4.70
C VAL A 249 -15.83 -6.92 4.97
N PHE A 250 -15.30 -5.77 4.65
CA PHE A 250 -13.95 -5.35 4.99
C PHE A 250 -13.69 -5.56 6.48
N GLY A 251 -12.63 -6.27 6.86
CA GLY A 251 -12.20 -6.39 8.25
C GLY A 251 -11.98 -4.99 8.84
N GLY A 252 -12.49 -4.74 10.05
CA GLY A 252 -12.49 -3.41 10.68
C GLY A 252 -11.11 -2.76 10.70
N ALA A 253 -10.06 -3.51 11.03
CA ALA A 253 -8.68 -3.02 11.08
C ALA A 253 -8.15 -2.64 9.69
N THR A 254 -8.33 -3.48 8.67
CA THR A 254 -7.89 -3.19 7.29
C THR A 254 -8.56 -1.91 6.76
N ARG A 255 -9.88 -1.81 6.91
CA ARG A 255 -10.63 -0.63 6.46
C ARG A 255 -10.21 0.65 7.18
N ALA A 256 -10.00 0.56 8.49
CA ALA A 256 -9.54 1.71 9.28
C ALA A 256 -8.14 2.17 8.86
N MET A 257 -7.22 1.25 8.56
CA MET A 257 -5.89 1.57 8.04
C MET A 257 -5.94 2.20 6.65
N LEU A 258 -6.81 1.70 5.76
CA LEU A 258 -7.02 2.26 4.43
C LEU A 258 -7.59 3.69 4.50
N ASN A 259 -8.45 3.97 5.47
CA ASN A 259 -9.15 5.25 5.57
C ASN A 259 -8.36 6.32 6.32
N ASP A 260 -7.64 5.94 7.39
CA ASP A 260 -7.09 6.92 8.32
C ASP A 260 -5.77 6.47 8.98
N CYS A 261 -4.73 6.29 8.19
CA CYS A 261 -3.37 6.08 8.72
C CYS A 261 -2.45 7.17 8.18
N ALA A 262 -1.77 7.93 9.05
CA ALA A 262 -0.84 8.96 8.61
C ALA A 262 0.55 8.39 8.23
N LEU A 263 0.79 7.11 8.46
CA LEU A 263 1.97 6.40 7.99
C LEU A 263 1.67 5.66 6.68
N PRO A 264 2.70 5.42 5.85
CA PRO A 264 2.64 4.42 4.79
C PRO A 264 2.25 3.05 5.35
N VAL A 265 1.38 2.32 4.65
CA VAL A 265 0.97 0.96 5.04
C VAL A 265 1.24 0.01 3.89
N LEU A 266 2.09 -0.99 4.12
CA LEU A 266 2.32 -2.09 3.18
C LEU A 266 1.38 -3.24 3.52
N MET A 267 0.54 -3.60 2.56
CA MET A 267 -0.41 -4.70 2.71
C MET A 267 -0.16 -5.80 1.68
N PHE A 268 -0.49 -7.03 2.07
CA PHE A 268 -0.57 -8.18 1.17
C PHE A 268 -1.78 -9.05 1.56
N HIS A 269 -2.41 -9.66 0.53
CA HIS A 269 -3.53 -10.58 0.71
C HIS A 269 -3.20 -11.98 0.18
#